data_d0d9626030d0bfd71aca78fcb54bb224
#
_entry.id   d0d9626030d0bfd71aca78fcb54bb224
#
_cell.length_a   1.000
_cell.length_b   1.000
_cell.length_c   1.000
_cell.angle_alpha   90.00
_cell.angle_beta   90.00
_cell.angle_gamma   90.00
#
_symmetry.space_group_name_H-M   'P 1'
#
loop_
_entity.id
_entity.type
_entity.pdbx_description
1 polymer ?
#
loop_
_entity_poly.entity_id
_entity_poly.type
_entity_poly.pdbx_seq_one_letter_code
_entity_poly.pdbx_strand_id
1 'polypeptide(L)'
;MGSMQATILCIDDEEPGLQVRRMLLESAGYRVVCARSGAEGIKAFQSEPVDAVVLDYWMSGMNGIAVAREIRRLKPDTPIMILSAYGTLLDETLGLADLWLRKGEEEPQYILTKVRELLDNRASKPMPSDPPVIS
;
A
#
# COMPACT_ATOMS: atom_id res chain seq x y z
N MET A 1 -14.35 -15.02 16.70
CA MET A 1 -13.97 -14.86 16.37
C MET A 1 -13.54 -14.68 15.49
N GLY A 2 -13.29 -14.63 15.37
CA GLY A 2 -12.65 -14.69 14.23
C GLY A 2 -12.63 -13.68 13.22
N SER A 3 -12.65 -12.53 13.56
CA SER A 3 -12.43 -11.51 12.56
C SER A 3 -10.98 -11.60 12.15
N MET A 4 -10.77 -11.78 10.85
CA MET A 4 -9.44 -11.77 10.31
C MET A 4 -8.96 -10.34 10.23
N GLN A 5 -7.91 -10.08 10.96
CA GLN A 5 -7.31 -8.77 11.00
C GLN A 5 -6.52 -8.56 9.72
N ALA A 6 -6.85 -7.50 8.97
CA ALA A 6 -6.10 -7.21 7.76
C ALA A 6 -4.70 -6.72 8.11
N THR A 7 -3.72 -7.10 7.32
CA THR A 7 -2.33 -6.73 7.53
C THR A 7 -1.93 -5.68 6.49
N ILE A 8 -1.43 -4.55 6.97
CA ILE A 8 -1.00 -3.44 6.13
C ILE A 8 0.52 -3.33 6.21
N LEU A 9 1.18 -3.34 5.08
CA LEU A 9 2.63 -3.14 5.03
C LEU A 9 2.88 -1.66 4.74
N CYS A 10 3.57 -0.99 5.64
CA CYS A 10 3.92 0.42 5.48
C CYS A 10 5.42 0.53 5.20
N ILE A 11 5.77 1.18 4.09
CA ILE A 11 7.16 1.31 3.67
C ILE A 11 7.50 2.78 3.55
N ASP A 12 8.44 3.25 4.36
CA ASP A 12 8.84 4.65 4.39
C ASP A 12 10.17 4.74 5.12
N ASP A 13 11.14 5.48 4.56
CA ASP A 13 12.44 5.59 5.21
C ASP A 13 12.47 6.69 6.28
N GLU A 14 11.39 7.43 6.45
CA GLU A 14 11.28 8.44 7.50
C GLU A 14 10.58 7.85 8.71
N GLU A 15 11.37 7.55 9.74
CA GLU A 15 10.88 6.87 10.92
C GLU A 15 9.69 7.55 11.60
N PRO A 16 9.74 8.88 11.83
CA PRO A 16 8.61 9.52 12.53
C PRO A 16 7.29 9.36 11.81
N GLY A 17 7.28 9.55 10.49
CA GLY A 17 6.06 9.39 9.71
C GLY A 17 5.57 7.97 9.72
N LEU A 18 6.51 7.02 9.63
CA LEU A 18 6.18 5.61 9.64
C LEU A 18 5.50 5.22 10.96
N GLN A 19 6.04 5.69 12.08
CA GLN A 19 5.46 5.37 13.38
C GLN A 19 4.07 5.97 13.56
N VAL A 20 3.86 7.18 13.08
CA VAL A 20 2.55 7.80 13.16
C VAL A 20 1.52 6.99 12.38
N ARG A 21 1.86 6.59 11.17
CA ARG A 21 0.95 5.78 10.36
C ARG A 21 0.69 4.43 11.01
N ARG A 22 1.73 3.84 11.58
CA ARG A 22 1.57 2.57 12.28
C ARG A 22 0.57 2.69 13.42
N MET A 23 0.76 3.69 14.28
CA MET A 23 -0.13 3.88 15.41
C MET A 23 -1.56 4.12 14.95
N LEU A 24 -1.72 4.92 13.91
CA LEU A 24 -3.03 5.24 13.38
C LEU A 24 -3.75 4.00 12.87
N LEU A 25 -3.06 3.20 12.07
CA LEU A 25 -3.66 2.01 11.48
C LEU A 25 -3.92 0.94 12.55
N GLU A 26 -3.01 0.80 13.49
CA GLU A 26 -3.25 -0.15 14.59
C GLU A 26 -4.45 0.25 15.42
N SER A 27 -4.65 1.55 15.61
CA SER A 27 -5.79 2.02 16.37
C SER A 27 -7.13 1.70 15.69
N ALA A 28 -7.07 1.49 14.38
CA ALA A 28 -8.26 1.12 13.61
C ALA A 28 -8.43 -0.40 13.50
N GLY A 29 -7.57 -1.17 14.13
CA GLY A 29 -7.73 -2.62 14.18
C GLY A 29 -6.87 -3.39 13.19
N TYR A 30 -6.02 -2.72 12.42
CA TYR A 30 -5.17 -3.41 11.45
C TYR A 30 -3.88 -3.91 12.11
N ARG A 31 -3.37 -5.01 11.58
CA ARG A 31 -2.02 -5.44 11.90
C ARG A 31 -1.10 -4.68 10.96
N VAL A 32 -0.02 -4.12 11.47
CA VAL A 32 0.87 -3.29 10.66
C VAL A 32 2.29 -3.87 10.68
N VAL A 33 2.85 -4.02 9.50
CA VAL A 33 4.25 -4.41 9.33
C VAL A 33 4.95 -3.20 8.74
N CYS A 34 6.05 -2.78 9.33
CA CYS A 34 6.78 -1.60 8.89
C CYS A 34 8.11 -1.99 8.27
N ALA A 35 8.46 -1.29 7.20
CA ALA A 35 9.76 -1.46 6.56
C ALA A 35 10.33 -0.08 6.26
N ARG A 36 11.62 0.08 6.43
CA ARG A 36 12.27 1.39 6.30
C ARG A 36 13.04 1.55 5.00
N SER A 37 12.90 0.60 4.11
CA SER A 37 13.52 0.67 2.79
C SER A 37 12.73 -0.19 1.82
N GLY A 38 12.96 0.04 0.54
CA GLY A 38 12.31 -0.77 -0.47
C GLY A 38 12.69 -2.24 -0.37
N ALA A 39 13.97 -2.52 -0.12
CA ALA A 39 14.43 -3.89 0.01
C ALA A 39 13.78 -4.59 1.19
N GLU A 40 13.74 -3.91 2.34
CA GLU A 40 13.05 -4.44 3.51
C GLU A 40 11.57 -4.67 3.23
N GLY A 41 10.96 -3.74 2.53
CA GLY A 41 9.54 -3.84 2.21
C GLY A 41 9.23 -5.05 1.36
N ILE A 42 10.04 -5.28 0.34
CA ILE A 42 9.85 -6.44 -0.53
C ILE A 42 10.04 -7.72 0.25
N LYS A 43 11.06 -7.77 1.11
CA LYS A 43 11.31 -8.94 1.92
C LYS A 43 10.13 -9.21 2.86
N ALA A 44 9.62 -8.17 3.50
CA ALA A 44 8.46 -8.31 4.39
C ALA A 44 7.24 -8.77 3.60
N PHE A 45 7.06 -8.24 2.40
CA PHE A 45 5.94 -8.62 1.57
C PHE A 45 5.96 -10.11 1.23
N GLN A 46 7.16 -10.65 1.02
CA GLN A 46 7.31 -12.07 0.70
C GLN A 46 7.13 -12.97 1.91
N SER A 47 7.44 -12.47 3.10
CA SER A 47 7.41 -13.32 4.30
C SER A 47 6.15 -13.18 5.14
N GLU A 48 5.33 -12.16 4.89
CA GLU A 48 4.12 -11.90 5.67
C GLU A 48 2.89 -11.92 4.76
N PRO A 49 1.74 -12.32 5.31
CA PRO A 49 0.50 -12.24 4.52
C PRO A 49 0.00 -10.80 4.50
N VAL A 50 0.33 -10.06 3.46
CA VAL A 50 0.00 -8.64 3.35
C VAL A 50 -1.27 -8.45 2.54
N ASP A 51 -2.19 -7.66 3.08
CA ASP A 51 -3.47 -7.37 2.43
C ASP A 51 -3.48 -6.07 1.65
N ALA A 52 -2.66 -5.11 2.06
CA ALA A 52 -2.52 -3.85 1.34
C ALA A 52 -1.18 -3.21 1.68
N VAL A 53 -0.70 -2.36 0.80
CA VAL A 53 0.60 -1.70 0.96
C VAL A 53 0.43 -0.19 0.92
N VAL A 54 1.04 0.49 1.89
CA VAL A 54 1.13 1.95 1.92
C VAL A 54 2.60 2.29 1.75
N LEU A 55 2.93 2.99 0.69
CA LEU A 55 4.29 3.08 0.20
C LEU A 55 4.68 4.52 -0.08
N ASP A 56 5.82 4.95 0.47
CA ASP A 56 6.35 6.28 0.19
C ASP A 56 7.00 6.28 -1.19
N TYR A 57 6.76 7.33 -1.96
CA TYR A 57 7.33 7.45 -3.30
C TYR A 57 8.84 7.68 -3.25
N TRP A 58 9.29 8.57 -2.35
CA TRP A 58 10.71 8.95 -2.27
C TRP A 58 11.39 8.23 -1.11
N MET A 59 12.32 7.34 -1.45
CA MET A 59 13.11 6.62 -0.47
C MET A 59 14.54 6.51 -0.96
N SER A 60 15.47 6.41 -0.03
CA SER A 60 16.86 6.21 -0.37
C SER A 60 17.05 4.84 -1.00
N GLY A 61 17.81 4.78 -2.07
CA GLY A 61 18.19 3.53 -2.71
C GLY A 61 17.21 3.00 -3.72
N MET A 62 15.94 2.86 -3.36
CA MET A 62 14.93 2.32 -4.26
C MET A 62 13.67 3.15 -4.11
N ASN A 63 13.21 3.78 -5.18
CA ASN A 63 12.01 4.62 -5.08
C ASN A 63 10.75 3.76 -5.06
N GLY A 64 9.64 4.42 -4.71
CA GLY A 64 8.37 3.71 -4.56
C GLY A 64 7.90 3.02 -5.83
N ILE A 65 8.23 3.56 -6.99
CA ILE A 65 7.80 2.95 -8.25
C ILE A 65 8.45 1.59 -8.43
N ALA A 66 9.75 1.48 -8.13
CA ALA A 66 10.45 0.20 -8.25
C ALA A 66 9.85 -0.83 -7.29
N VAL A 67 9.53 -0.39 -6.07
CA VAL A 67 8.90 -1.27 -5.10
C VAL A 67 7.52 -1.72 -5.57
N ALA A 68 6.73 -0.79 -6.08
CA ALA A 68 5.39 -1.13 -6.56
C ALA A 68 5.45 -2.13 -7.72
N ARG A 69 6.40 -1.95 -8.62
CA ARG A 69 6.56 -2.88 -9.74
C ARG A 69 6.88 -4.28 -9.25
N GLU A 70 7.76 -4.38 -8.27
CA GLU A 70 8.13 -5.69 -7.75
C GLU A 70 6.95 -6.35 -7.03
N ILE A 71 6.20 -5.58 -6.26
CA ILE A 71 5.01 -6.11 -5.59
C ILE A 71 4.00 -6.60 -6.62
N ARG A 72 3.79 -5.84 -7.68
CA ARG A 72 2.87 -6.24 -8.74
C ARG A 72 3.33 -7.51 -9.44
N ARG A 73 4.64 -7.67 -9.57
CA ARG A 73 5.19 -8.89 -10.16
C ARG A 73 4.92 -10.09 -9.27
N LEU A 74 5.05 -9.89 -7.95
CA LEU A 74 4.89 -10.99 -7.00
C LEU A 74 3.42 -11.33 -6.76
N LYS A 75 2.57 -10.31 -6.64
CA LYS A 75 1.13 -10.50 -6.41
C LYS A 75 0.38 -9.39 -7.11
N PRO A 76 -0.07 -9.64 -8.34
CA PRO A 76 -0.64 -8.56 -9.17
C PRO A 76 -1.88 -7.87 -8.61
N ASP A 77 -2.65 -8.54 -7.76
CA ASP A 77 -3.89 -7.96 -7.25
C ASP A 77 -3.74 -7.29 -5.88
N THR A 78 -2.53 -7.11 -5.40
CA THR A 78 -2.31 -6.45 -4.12
C THR A 78 -2.69 -4.97 -4.20
N PRO A 79 -3.56 -4.47 -3.33
CA PRO A 79 -3.85 -3.04 -3.32
C PRO A 79 -2.65 -2.23 -2.87
N ILE A 80 -2.32 -1.18 -3.61
CA ILE A 80 -1.17 -0.33 -3.31
C ILE A 80 -1.60 1.13 -3.26
N MET A 81 -1.26 1.81 -2.17
CA MET A 81 -1.44 3.24 -2.03
C MET A 81 -0.06 3.87 -1.94
N ILE A 82 0.22 4.84 -2.80
CA ILE A 82 1.50 5.54 -2.80
C ILE A 82 1.31 6.94 -2.23
N LEU A 83 2.19 7.30 -1.31
CA LEU A 83 2.21 8.64 -0.72
C LEU A 83 3.34 9.42 -1.37
N SER A 84 3.04 10.60 -1.89
CA SER A 84 4.01 11.42 -2.58
C SER A 84 4.00 12.83 -2.00
N ALA A 85 5.19 13.40 -1.78
CA ALA A 85 5.30 14.77 -1.32
C ALA A 85 4.94 15.75 -2.44
N TYR A 86 5.00 15.29 -3.67
CA TYR A 86 4.74 16.12 -4.84
C TYR A 86 3.49 15.63 -5.54
N GLY A 87 2.65 16.57 -5.96
CA GLY A 87 1.37 16.20 -6.55
C GLY A 87 1.45 15.72 -7.99
N THR A 88 2.63 15.79 -8.61
CA THR A 88 2.77 15.43 -10.01
C THR A 88 3.05 13.95 -10.17
N LEU A 89 2.24 13.29 -10.96
CA LEU A 89 2.42 11.87 -11.26
C LEU A 89 2.76 11.73 -12.73
N LEU A 90 3.66 10.81 -13.03
CA LEU A 90 3.98 10.48 -14.41
C LEU A 90 2.97 9.47 -14.91
N ASP A 91 2.53 9.64 -16.15
CA ASP A 91 1.54 8.75 -16.74
C ASP A 91 1.95 7.28 -16.62
N GLU A 92 3.21 7.00 -16.80
CA GLU A 92 3.71 5.63 -16.78
C GLU A 92 3.60 4.98 -15.42
N THR A 93 3.39 5.77 -14.36
CA THR A 93 3.29 5.23 -13.00
C THR A 93 1.87 5.08 -12.51
N LEU A 94 0.90 5.64 -13.22
CA LEU A 94 -0.48 5.68 -12.76
C LEU A 94 -1.09 4.30 -12.57
N GLY A 95 -0.68 3.34 -13.38
CA GLY A 95 -1.24 1.99 -13.29
C GLY A 95 -0.60 1.12 -12.24
N LEU A 96 0.45 1.59 -11.57
CA LEU A 96 1.17 0.77 -10.61
C LEU A 96 0.54 0.80 -9.22
N ALA A 97 -0.21 1.84 -8.92
CA ALA A 97 -0.86 1.97 -7.63
C ALA A 97 -2.36 2.13 -7.83
N ASP A 98 -3.11 1.67 -6.86
CA ASP A 98 -4.56 1.83 -6.90
C ASP A 98 -4.96 3.21 -6.42
N LEU A 99 -4.10 3.84 -5.63
CA LEU A 99 -4.41 5.14 -5.06
C LEU A 99 -3.13 5.91 -4.81
N TRP A 100 -3.19 7.22 -5.08
CA TRP A 100 -2.09 8.13 -4.81
C TRP A 100 -2.60 9.22 -3.87
N LEU A 101 -1.86 9.50 -2.80
CA LEU A 101 -2.19 10.58 -1.89
C LEU A 101 -0.99 11.50 -1.75
N ARG A 102 -1.28 12.78 -1.52
CA ARG A 102 -0.21 13.74 -1.26
C ARG A 102 0.21 13.64 0.19
N LYS A 103 1.48 13.33 0.39
CA LYS A 103 2.04 13.14 1.71
C LYS A 103 2.04 14.47 2.48
N GLY A 104 1.60 14.42 3.72
CA GLY A 104 1.63 15.58 4.61
C GLY A 104 0.39 16.45 4.59
N GLU A 105 -0.49 16.26 3.62
CA GLU A 105 -1.72 17.05 3.55
C GLU A 105 -2.93 16.28 4.00
N GLU A 106 -2.84 14.98 4.05
CA GLU A 106 -3.95 14.13 4.45
C GLU A 106 -4.12 14.17 5.97
N GLU A 107 -5.36 14.22 6.39
CA GLU A 107 -5.67 14.09 7.79
C GLU A 107 -5.74 12.62 8.16
N PRO A 108 -5.51 12.29 9.45
CA PRO A 108 -5.51 10.89 9.88
C PRO A 108 -6.75 10.11 9.43
N GLN A 109 -7.92 10.71 9.56
CA GLN A 109 -9.15 10.02 9.16
C GLN A 109 -9.19 9.72 7.68
N TYR A 110 -8.58 10.58 6.89
CA TYR A 110 -8.56 10.39 5.44
C TYR A 110 -7.75 9.15 5.06
N ILE A 111 -6.60 8.96 5.71
CA ILE A 111 -5.79 7.77 5.46
C ILE A 111 -6.56 6.52 5.82
N LEU A 112 -7.22 6.51 6.97
CA LEU A 112 -8.00 5.36 7.39
C LEU A 112 -9.12 5.04 6.39
N THR A 113 -9.79 6.08 5.92
CA THR A 113 -10.86 5.90 4.94
C THR A 113 -10.32 5.30 3.65
N LYS A 114 -9.16 5.79 3.20
CA LYS A 114 -8.60 5.33 1.94
C LYS A 114 -8.05 3.91 2.03
N VAL A 115 -7.48 3.55 3.15
CA VAL A 115 -7.01 2.17 3.35
C VAL A 115 -8.22 1.23 3.34
N ARG A 116 -9.30 1.64 3.98
CA ARG A 116 -10.51 0.84 3.98
C ARG A 116 -11.05 0.66 2.58
N GLU A 117 -11.05 1.73 1.79
CA GLU A 117 -11.50 1.65 0.41
C GLU A 117 -10.64 0.70 -0.41
N LEU A 118 -9.33 0.72 -0.20
CA LEU A 118 -8.43 -0.19 -0.89
C LEU A 118 -8.79 -1.64 -0.60
N LEU A 119 -9.04 -1.94 0.67
CA LEU A 119 -9.35 -3.31 1.06
C LEU A 119 -10.72 -3.73 0.53
N ASP A 120 -11.69 -2.83 0.55
CA ASP A 120 -13.02 -3.11 0.04
C ASP A 120 -12.98 -3.32 -1.47
N ASN A 121 -12.21 -2.53 -2.18
CA ASN A 121 -12.09 -2.67 -3.63
C ASN A 121 -11.46 -4.00 -4.00
N ARG A 122 -10.48 -4.44 -3.21
CA ARG A 122 -9.87 -5.74 -3.45
C ARG A 122 -10.90 -6.85 -3.33
N ALA A 123 -11.74 -6.77 -2.30
CA ALA A 123 -12.76 -7.77 -2.08
C ALA A 123 -13.81 -7.77 -3.19
N SER A 124 -14.01 -6.62 -3.83
CA SER A 124 -15.02 -6.47 -4.88
C SER A 124 -14.53 -6.81 -6.27
N LYS A 125 -13.23 -6.92 -6.44
CA LYS A 125 -12.68 -7.17 -7.76
C LYS A 125 -13.01 -8.56 -8.24
N PRO A 126 -13.26 -8.73 -9.54
CA PRO A 126 -13.43 -10.07 -10.09
C PRO A 126 -12.19 -10.89 -9.86
N MET A 127 -12.37 -12.18 -9.69
CA MET A 127 -11.23 -13.08 -9.54
C MET A 127 -10.36 -12.99 -10.79
N PRO A 128 -9.04 -12.94 -10.63
CA PRO A 128 -8.17 -12.89 -11.81
C PRO A 128 -8.35 -14.08 -12.74
N SER A 129 -8.80 -15.19 -12.19
CA SER A 129 -9.02 -16.39 -13.00
C SER A 129 -10.28 -16.32 -13.84
N ASP A 130 -11.16 -15.36 -13.57
CA ASP A 130 -12.36 -15.22 -14.36
C ASP A 130 -11.99 -14.55 -15.67
N PRO A 131 -12.21 -15.23 -16.81
CA PRO A 131 -11.93 -14.56 -18.05
C PRO A 131 -12.89 -13.41 -18.23
N PRO A 132 -12.44 -12.33 -18.87
CA PRO A 132 -13.38 -11.26 -19.17
C PRO A 132 -14.53 -11.85 -19.97
N VAL A 133 -15.72 -11.44 -19.60
CA VAL A 133 -16.86 -11.88 -20.35
C VAL A 133 -16.76 -11.22 -21.71
N ILE A 134 -16.43 -12.03 -22.67
CA ILE A 134 -16.37 -11.54 -24.03
C ILE A 134 -17.74 -11.77 -24.61
N SER A 135 -18.39 -10.71 -24.73
CA SER A 135 -19.70 -10.82 -25.36
C SER A 135 -19.56 -10.49 -26.79
#